data_2318bc69436ea014ba68b75745ee4f14
#
_entry.id   2318bc69436ea014ba68b75745ee4f14
#
_cell.length_a   1.000
_cell.length_b   1.000
_cell.length_c   1.000
_cell.angle_alpha   90.00
_cell.angle_beta   90.00
_cell.angle_gamma   90.00
#
_symmetry.space_group_name_H-M   'P 1'
#
loop_
_entity.id
_entity.type
_entity.pdbx_description
1 polymer ?
#
loop_
_entity_poly.entity_id
_entity_poly.type
_entity_poly.pdbx_seq_one_letter_code
_entity_poly.pdbx_strand_id
1 'polypeptide(L)'
;RRHGFNFWYSYGTFDEHKNPHYWDTEGKKHEPHEWSPLHEARIAADYIRNLHGERDPKKPFFLMVGMNPPHSPYRSLNDCMPEDYALYKDKPIEQLLVRDNAVRNMDKAKSAAFYFASVSGVDRAFGQILDALKEAGLTRNTIVVFASDHGETMCSQGTEDPKNSPYTESMNI
;
A
#
# COMPACT_ATOMS: atom_id res chain seq x y z
N ARG A 1 9.96 19.54 -6.05
CA ARG A 1 8.84 20.47 -5.80
C ARG A 1 7.80 19.79 -4.93
N ARG A 2 7.33 20.46 -3.89
CA ARG A 2 6.40 19.88 -2.89
C ARG A 2 4.93 20.20 -3.21
N HIS A 3 4.63 20.80 -4.34
CA HIS A 3 3.27 21.12 -4.81
C HIS A 3 2.36 21.81 -3.78
N GLY A 4 2.93 22.58 -2.84
CA GLY A 4 2.21 23.29 -1.78
C GLY A 4 2.08 22.55 -0.45
N PHE A 5 2.57 21.31 -0.34
CA PHE A 5 2.60 20.60 0.93
C PHE A 5 3.66 21.18 1.87
N ASN A 6 3.30 21.34 3.16
CA ASN A 6 4.19 21.81 4.21
C ASN A 6 5.08 20.68 4.75
N PHE A 7 4.52 19.47 4.88
CA PHE A 7 5.20 18.23 5.22
C PHE A 7 5.37 17.38 3.96
N TRP A 8 6.56 16.80 3.79
CA TRP A 8 6.86 15.95 2.65
C TRP A 8 7.76 14.80 3.06
N TYR A 9 7.35 13.59 2.71
CA TYR A 9 8.14 12.38 2.89
C TYR A 9 7.81 11.45 1.74
N SER A 10 8.77 11.18 0.84
CA SER A 10 8.47 10.47 -0.40
C SER A 10 9.68 9.72 -0.91
N TYR A 11 9.44 8.57 -1.55
CA TYR A 11 10.48 7.73 -2.12
C TYR A 11 10.72 7.91 -3.63
N GLY A 12 9.87 8.63 -4.35
CA GLY A 12 10.00 8.79 -5.80
C GLY A 12 9.34 7.64 -6.58
N THR A 13 10.04 7.05 -7.55
CA THR A 13 9.52 6.01 -8.47
C THR A 13 10.32 4.72 -8.36
N PHE A 14 10.17 3.98 -7.28
CA PHE A 14 10.86 2.70 -7.07
C PHE A 14 9.86 1.60 -6.72
N ASP A 15 10.16 0.38 -7.17
CA ASP A 15 9.39 -0.82 -6.87
C ASP A 15 10.09 -1.69 -5.82
N GLU A 16 10.80 -1.06 -4.89
CA GLU A 16 11.43 -1.72 -3.74
C GLU A 16 10.49 -1.70 -2.54
N HIS A 17 9.86 -2.81 -2.27
CA HIS A 17 8.90 -2.90 -1.17
C HIS A 17 9.57 -3.12 0.19
N LYS A 18 10.77 -3.69 0.22
CA LYS A 18 11.57 -3.91 1.41
C LYS A 18 12.87 -3.12 1.30
N ASN A 19 13.28 -2.49 2.40
CA ASN A 19 14.42 -1.57 2.44
C ASN A 19 14.28 -0.38 1.46
N PRO A 20 13.16 0.33 1.45
CA PRO A 20 12.95 1.48 0.60
C PRO A 20 13.83 2.65 1.02
N HIS A 21 13.84 3.71 0.22
CA HIS A 21 14.48 4.96 0.60
C HIS A 21 13.54 6.14 0.37
N TYR A 22 13.64 7.15 1.22
CA TYR A 22 12.77 8.33 1.20
C TYR A 22 13.59 9.60 1.33
N TRP A 23 13.02 10.71 0.90
CA TRP A 23 13.51 12.06 1.18
C TRP A 23 12.46 12.81 1.97
N ASP A 24 12.88 13.44 3.06
CA ASP A 24 12.01 14.26 3.91
C ASP A 24 11.85 15.70 3.40
N THR A 25 11.18 16.50 4.21
CA THR A 25 10.92 17.92 3.94
C THR A 25 12.19 18.73 3.72
N GLU A 26 13.28 18.42 4.39
CA GLU A 26 14.58 19.09 4.28
C GLU A 26 15.44 18.54 3.13
N GLY A 27 14.99 17.46 2.49
CA GLY A 27 15.73 16.78 1.43
C GLY A 27 16.75 15.77 1.95
N LYS A 28 16.68 15.41 3.20
CA LYS A 28 17.53 14.37 3.80
C LYS A 28 17.02 13.00 3.37
N LYS A 29 17.95 12.13 2.97
CA LYS A 29 17.66 10.73 2.62
C LYS A 29 17.52 9.87 3.88
N HIS A 30 16.51 8.99 3.87
CA HIS A 30 16.24 7.97 4.88
C HIS A 30 16.20 6.60 4.23
N GLU A 31 16.79 5.59 4.83
CA GLU A 31 16.87 4.21 4.33
C GLU A 31 16.39 3.25 5.43
N PRO A 32 15.08 3.16 5.67
CA PRO A 32 14.54 2.22 6.66
C PRO A 32 14.72 0.78 6.20
N HIS A 33 14.97 -0.12 7.16
CA HIS A 33 15.10 -1.56 6.91
C HIS A 33 13.81 -2.30 7.28
N GLU A 34 12.70 -1.86 6.69
CA GLU A 34 11.38 -2.42 6.93
C GLU A 34 10.53 -2.42 5.65
N TRP A 35 9.40 -3.11 5.67
CA TRP A 35 8.46 -3.13 4.54
C TRP A 35 7.76 -1.77 4.39
N SER A 36 7.75 -1.22 3.15
CA SER A 36 7.39 0.18 2.88
C SER A 36 6.02 0.62 3.43
N PRO A 37 4.91 -0.15 3.29
CA PRO A 37 3.63 0.27 3.84
C PRO A 37 3.60 0.43 5.36
N LEU A 38 4.32 -0.43 6.10
CA LEU A 38 4.41 -0.30 7.57
C LEU A 38 5.20 0.94 7.97
N HIS A 39 6.28 1.23 7.24
CA HIS A 39 7.05 2.46 7.43
C HIS A 39 6.21 3.71 7.14
N GLU A 40 5.53 3.73 6.01
CA GLU A 40 4.68 4.85 5.58
C GLU A 40 3.52 5.08 6.54
N ALA A 41 2.88 4.00 7.02
CA ALA A 41 1.84 4.08 8.03
C ALA A 41 2.36 4.65 9.35
N ARG A 42 3.57 4.29 9.78
CA ARG A 42 4.20 4.84 10.98
C ARG A 42 4.48 6.32 10.83
N ILE A 43 5.06 6.76 9.72
CA ILE A 43 5.30 8.19 9.44
C ILE A 43 3.98 8.98 9.42
N ALA A 44 2.94 8.44 8.79
CA ALA A 44 1.60 9.03 8.79
C ALA A 44 1.00 9.11 10.19
N ALA A 45 1.14 8.05 10.98
CA ALA A 45 0.66 8.00 12.36
C ALA A 45 1.37 9.03 13.26
N ASP A 46 2.69 9.18 13.10
CA ASP A 46 3.49 10.17 13.84
C ASP A 46 3.05 11.60 13.49
N TYR A 47 2.80 11.87 12.20
CA TYR A 47 2.24 13.15 11.75
C TYR A 47 0.85 13.40 12.34
N ILE A 48 -0.05 12.41 12.34
CA ILE A 48 -1.40 12.52 12.92
C ILE A 48 -1.32 12.83 14.42
N ARG A 49 -0.47 12.13 15.16
CA ARG A 49 -0.22 12.37 16.58
C ARG A 49 0.55 13.67 16.84
N ASN A 50 1.09 14.27 15.78
CA ASN A 50 1.91 15.48 15.84
C ASN A 50 3.14 15.35 16.77
N LEU A 51 3.81 14.20 16.70
CA LEU A 51 4.91 13.88 17.63
C LEU A 51 6.12 14.82 17.48
N HIS A 52 6.32 15.36 16.29
CA HIS A 52 7.45 16.24 15.97
C HIS A 52 7.04 17.70 15.74
N GLY A 53 5.75 18.04 15.95
CA GLY A 53 5.26 19.41 15.79
C GLY A 53 5.14 19.90 14.35
N GLU A 54 5.03 18.96 13.39
CA GLU A 54 4.95 19.30 11.94
C GLU A 54 3.65 20.00 11.54
N ARG A 55 2.60 19.88 12.34
CA ARG A 55 1.31 20.52 12.08
C ARG A 55 0.87 21.45 13.21
N ASP A 56 0.16 22.51 12.86
CA ASP A 56 -0.54 23.35 13.83
C ASP A 56 -1.80 22.62 14.32
N PRO A 57 -1.91 22.24 15.61
CA PRO A 57 -3.07 21.51 16.13
C PRO A 57 -4.37 22.30 16.11
N LYS A 58 -4.30 23.62 15.90
CA LYS A 58 -5.47 24.52 15.82
C LYS A 58 -6.01 24.66 14.41
N LYS A 59 -5.33 24.09 13.41
CA LYS A 59 -5.73 24.14 11.99
C LYS A 59 -6.13 22.77 11.49
N PRO A 60 -7.06 22.70 10.53
CA PRO A 60 -7.30 21.45 9.81
C PRO A 60 -6.05 21.06 9.01
N PHE A 61 -5.88 19.76 8.75
CA PHE A 61 -4.84 19.24 7.88
C PHE A 61 -5.43 18.39 6.76
N PHE A 62 -4.68 18.29 5.68
CA PHE A 62 -4.87 17.33 4.62
C PHE A 62 -3.62 16.43 4.59
N LEU A 63 -3.83 15.13 4.71
CA LEU A 63 -2.76 14.14 4.63
C LEU A 63 -3.06 13.18 3.49
N MET A 64 -2.12 13.03 2.57
CA MET A 64 -2.16 12.04 1.51
C MET A 64 -1.07 11.01 1.77
N VAL A 65 -1.44 9.74 1.82
CA VAL A 65 -0.52 8.61 2.00
C VAL A 65 -0.63 7.73 0.76
N GLY A 66 0.45 7.59 0.03
CA GLY A 66 0.55 6.66 -1.10
C GLY A 66 1.40 5.47 -0.69
N MET A 67 0.86 4.27 -0.85
CA MET A 67 1.56 3.00 -0.63
C MET A 67 1.77 2.32 -1.97
N ASN A 68 3.02 1.95 -2.30
CA ASN A 68 3.31 1.29 -3.57
C ASN A 68 2.68 -0.12 -3.64
N PRO A 69 2.84 -1.02 -2.64
CA PRO A 69 2.14 -2.29 -2.65
C PRO A 69 0.61 -2.14 -2.69
N PRO A 70 -0.10 -3.03 -3.40
CA PRO A 70 0.34 -4.28 -4.02
C PRO A 70 0.88 -4.16 -5.46
N HIS A 71 1.44 -3.01 -5.88
CA HIS A 71 2.14 -2.90 -7.15
C HIS A 71 3.20 -4.01 -7.29
N SER A 72 3.48 -4.46 -8.50
CA SER A 72 4.56 -5.43 -8.73
C SER A 72 5.94 -4.84 -8.31
N PRO A 73 6.90 -5.69 -7.88
CA PRO A 73 6.86 -7.14 -7.81
C PRO A 73 6.04 -7.68 -6.65
N TYR A 74 5.42 -8.86 -6.83
CA TYR A 74 4.75 -9.64 -5.79
C TYR A 74 5.10 -11.14 -5.99
N ARG A 75 6.39 -11.48 -5.89
CA ARG A 75 6.93 -12.80 -6.24
C ARG A 75 7.68 -13.48 -5.10
N SER A 76 7.89 -12.79 -4.00
CA SER A 76 8.73 -13.26 -2.90
C SER A 76 8.34 -12.60 -1.57
N LEU A 77 8.97 -13.06 -0.49
CA LEU A 77 8.88 -12.44 0.83
C LEU A 77 9.58 -11.07 0.94
N ASN A 78 10.13 -10.54 -0.17
CA ASN A 78 10.54 -9.14 -0.24
C ASN A 78 9.36 -8.21 -0.53
N ASP A 79 8.26 -8.77 -1.03
CA ASP A 79 7.11 -8.01 -1.53
C ASP A 79 5.94 -8.00 -0.56
N CYS A 80 5.98 -8.79 0.50
CA CYS A 80 4.96 -8.88 1.54
C CYS A 80 5.57 -9.31 2.88
N MET A 81 4.77 -9.24 3.93
CA MET A 81 5.17 -9.73 5.24
C MET A 81 4.95 -11.24 5.36
N PRO A 82 5.86 -11.98 6.04
CA PRO A 82 5.75 -13.44 6.20
C PRO A 82 4.44 -13.88 6.87
N GLU A 83 3.97 -13.14 7.86
CA GLU A 83 2.72 -13.42 8.56
C GLU A 83 1.49 -13.29 7.66
N ASP A 84 1.49 -12.32 6.73
CA ASP A 84 0.42 -12.15 5.76
C ASP A 84 0.49 -13.25 4.68
N TYR A 85 1.70 -13.62 4.24
CA TYR A 85 1.89 -14.71 3.29
C TYR A 85 1.41 -16.05 3.86
N ALA A 86 1.59 -16.29 5.16
CA ALA A 86 1.12 -17.51 5.81
C ALA A 86 -0.40 -17.71 5.70
N LEU A 87 -1.19 -16.64 5.49
CA LEU A 87 -2.63 -16.72 5.27
C LEU A 87 -3.02 -17.34 3.93
N TYR A 88 -2.11 -17.33 2.95
CA TYR A 88 -2.42 -17.63 1.54
C TYR A 88 -1.56 -18.72 0.93
N LYS A 89 -0.36 -18.99 1.45
CA LYS A 89 0.66 -19.86 0.83
C LYS A 89 0.19 -21.29 0.55
N ASP A 90 -0.70 -21.81 1.37
CA ASP A 90 -1.19 -23.19 1.30
C ASP A 90 -2.60 -23.28 0.69
N LYS A 91 -3.18 -22.16 0.25
CA LYS A 91 -4.50 -22.15 -0.38
C LYS A 91 -4.39 -22.64 -1.83
N PRO A 92 -5.31 -23.49 -2.28
CA PRO A 92 -5.44 -23.85 -3.69
C PRO A 92 -5.67 -22.60 -4.55
N ILE A 93 -5.14 -22.60 -5.77
CA ILE A 93 -5.23 -21.45 -6.68
C ILE A 93 -6.69 -21.05 -6.96
N GLU A 94 -7.62 -22.00 -6.95
CA GLU A 94 -9.05 -21.79 -7.14
C GLU A 94 -9.69 -20.97 -6.03
N GLN A 95 -9.09 -20.98 -4.82
CA GLN A 95 -9.54 -20.18 -3.69
C GLN A 95 -8.92 -18.77 -3.69
N LEU A 96 -7.85 -18.57 -4.43
CA LEU A 96 -7.20 -17.27 -4.61
C LEU A 96 -7.76 -16.54 -5.83
N LEU A 97 -7.82 -17.20 -6.97
CA LEU A 97 -8.32 -16.64 -8.22
C LEU A 97 -9.77 -17.09 -8.45
N VAL A 98 -10.69 -16.48 -7.70
CA VAL A 98 -12.10 -16.91 -7.64
C VAL A 98 -12.96 -16.41 -8.80
N ARG A 99 -12.47 -15.47 -9.61
CA ARG A 99 -13.22 -14.96 -10.76
C ARG A 99 -13.38 -16.05 -11.83
N ASP A 100 -14.54 -16.15 -12.45
CA ASP A 100 -14.84 -17.17 -13.46
C ASP A 100 -13.96 -17.04 -14.71
N ASN A 101 -13.54 -15.81 -15.04
CA ASN A 101 -12.68 -15.49 -16.17
C ASN A 101 -11.17 -15.55 -15.85
N ALA A 102 -10.79 -16.01 -14.67
CA ALA A 102 -9.38 -16.15 -14.31
C ALA A 102 -8.77 -17.43 -14.89
N VAL A 103 -7.67 -17.29 -15.61
CA VAL A 103 -6.89 -18.39 -16.19
C VAL A 103 -5.80 -18.80 -15.21
N ARG A 104 -6.04 -19.88 -14.46
CA ARG A 104 -5.25 -20.27 -13.27
C ARG A 104 -3.93 -20.96 -13.58
N ASN A 105 -3.68 -21.37 -14.82
CA ASN A 105 -2.45 -22.03 -15.26
C ASN A 105 -1.40 -21.07 -15.87
N MET A 106 -1.62 -19.77 -15.77
CA MET A 106 -0.66 -18.75 -16.20
C MET A 106 0.51 -18.63 -15.20
N ASP A 107 1.66 -18.16 -15.65
CA ASP A 107 2.82 -17.97 -14.77
C ASP A 107 2.55 -16.95 -13.68
N LYS A 108 1.83 -15.90 -13.98
CA LYS A 108 1.42 -14.87 -13.00
C LYS A 108 0.57 -15.45 -11.86
N ALA A 109 -0.22 -16.49 -12.11
CA ALA A 109 -1.04 -17.15 -11.10
C ALA A 109 -0.20 -17.67 -9.91
N LYS A 110 1.05 -18.06 -10.15
CA LYS A 110 2.00 -18.49 -9.10
C LYS A 110 2.30 -17.39 -8.07
N SER A 111 2.06 -16.14 -8.43
CA SER A 111 2.27 -14.97 -7.57
C SER A 111 1.04 -14.58 -6.74
N ALA A 112 -0.10 -15.23 -6.93
CA ALA A 112 -1.37 -14.83 -6.32
C ALA A 112 -1.29 -14.77 -4.78
N ALA A 113 -0.64 -15.75 -4.14
CA ALA A 113 -0.49 -15.76 -2.69
C ALA A 113 0.33 -14.56 -2.16
N PHE A 114 1.37 -14.15 -2.87
CA PHE A 114 2.18 -12.97 -2.53
C PHE A 114 1.40 -11.67 -2.75
N TYR A 115 0.62 -11.60 -3.84
CA TYR A 115 -0.25 -10.46 -4.12
C TYR A 115 -1.28 -10.25 -3.00
N PHE A 116 -2.03 -11.30 -2.64
CA PHE A 116 -3.02 -11.19 -1.56
C PHE A 116 -2.39 -10.95 -0.19
N ALA A 117 -1.20 -11.49 0.07
CA ALA A 117 -0.44 -11.18 1.26
C ALA A 117 -0.05 -9.69 1.31
N SER A 118 0.36 -9.13 0.18
CA SER A 118 0.67 -7.70 0.07
C SER A 118 -0.57 -6.83 0.35
N VAL A 119 -1.73 -7.20 -0.21
CA VAL A 119 -3.01 -6.52 0.07
C VAL A 119 -3.36 -6.55 1.56
N SER A 120 -3.24 -7.72 2.21
CA SER A 120 -3.49 -7.84 3.65
C SER A 120 -2.54 -7.01 4.50
N GLY A 121 -1.28 -6.93 4.09
CA GLY A 121 -0.29 -6.09 4.76
C GLY A 121 -0.60 -4.59 4.63
N VAL A 122 -1.06 -4.15 3.46
CA VAL A 122 -1.52 -2.75 3.24
C VAL A 122 -2.75 -2.45 4.11
N ASP A 123 -3.72 -3.37 4.19
CA ASP A 123 -4.89 -3.21 5.07
C ASP A 123 -4.48 -3.05 6.54
N ARG A 124 -3.54 -3.87 6.99
CA ARG A 124 -2.97 -3.75 8.35
C ARG A 124 -2.24 -2.42 8.57
N ALA A 125 -1.46 -1.96 7.60
CA ALA A 125 -0.79 -0.67 7.64
C ALA A 125 -1.81 0.49 7.70
N PHE A 126 -2.88 0.40 6.92
CA PHE A 126 -3.99 1.36 6.99
C PHE A 126 -4.68 1.35 8.36
N GLY A 127 -4.85 0.17 8.97
CA GLY A 127 -5.35 0.03 10.34
C GLY A 127 -4.53 0.86 11.35
N GLN A 128 -3.20 0.88 11.25
CA GLN A 128 -2.33 1.69 12.13
C GLN A 128 -2.61 3.20 11.98
N ILE A 129 -2.93 3.67 10.78
CA ILE A 129 -3.31 5.07 10.53
C ILE A 129 -4.64 5.40 11.22
N LEU A 130 -5.62 4.49 11.12
CA LEU A 130 -6.92 4.65 11.79
C LEU A 130 -6.78 4.64 13.31
N ASP A 131 -5.93 3.78 13.86
CA ASP A 131 -5.64 3.75 15.29
C ASP A 131 -5.00 5.07 15.76
N ALA A 132 -4.08 5.64 14.98
CA ALA A 132 -3.50 6.94 15.28
C ALA A 132 -4.54 8.08 15.31
N LEU A 133 -5.51 8.08 14.40
CA LEU A 133 -6.63 9.02 14.41
C LEU A 133 -7.48 8.87 15.68
N LYS A 134 -7.75 7.63 16.10
CA LYS A 134 -8.50 7.32 17.31
C LYS A 134 -7.77 7.80 18.57
N GLU A 135 -6.49 7.45 18.69
CA GLU A 135 -5.63 7.85 19.82
C GLU A 135 -5.48 9.38 19.94
N ALA A 136 -5.40 10.07 18.81
CA ALA A 136 -5.35 11.53 18.76
C ALA A 136 -6.72 12.20 19.01
N GLY A 137 -7.81 11.45 19.17
CA GLY A 137 -9.18 11.98 19.37
C GLY A 137 -9.77 12.64 18.12
N LEU A 138 -9.24 12.33 16.92
CA LEU A 138 -9.58 13.01 15.67
C LEU A 138 -10.64 12.27 14.83
N THR A 139 -11.00 11.04 15.17
CA THR A 139 -11.89 10.18 14.38
C THR A 139 -13.22 10.85 14.01
N ARG A 140 -13.82 11.61 14.91
CA ARG A 140 -15.14 12.25 14.69
C ARG A 140 -15.08 13.51 13.83
N ASN A 141 -13.89 14.03 13.57
CA ASN A 141 -13.65 15.26 12.82
C ASN A 141 -12.69 15.07 11.64
N THR A 142 -12.58 13.83 11.13
CA THR A 142 -11.73 13.50 10.00
C THR A 142 -12.51 12.69 8.99
N ILE A 143 -12.48 13.11 7.73
CA ILE A 143 -12.95 12.32 6.60
C ILE A 143 -11.78 11.45 6.16
N VAL A 144 -11.98 10.14 6.15
CA VAL A 144 -11.00 9.16 5.66
C VAL A 144 -11.47 8.65 4.31
N VAL A 145 -10.58 8.70 3.33
CA VAL A 145 -10.82 8.14 1.99
C VAL A 145 -9.75 7.09 1.74
N PHE A 146 -10.17 5.88 1.37
CA PHE A 146 -9.30 4.80 0.90
C PHE A 146 -9.67 4.50 -0.55
N ALA A 147 -8.68 4.52 -1.43
CA ALA A 147 -8.88 4.27 -2.86
C ALA A 147 -7.62 3.67 -3.48
N SER A 148 -7.80 2.99 -4.60
CA SER A 148 -6.73 2.59 -5.51
C SER A 148 -6.67 3.56 -6.68
N ASP A 149 -5.54 3.65 -7.37
CA ASP A 149 -5.38 4.41 -8.62
C ASP A 149 -5.90 3.62 -9.84
N HIS A 150 -5.84 2.29 -9.78
CA HIS A 150 -6.38 1.34 -10.78
C HIS A 150 -6.53 -0.05 -10.14
N GLY A 151 -7.13 -0.97 -10.87
CA GLY A 151 -7.27 -2.36 -10.45
C GLY A 151 -6.10 -3.24 -10.89
N GLU A 152 -6.27 -4.55 -10.74
CA GLU A 152 -5.32 -5.61 -11.12
C GLU A 152 -6.08 -6.76 -11.79
N THR A 153 -5.67 -7.15 -12.99
CA THR A 153 -6.30 -8.25 -13.74
C THR A 153 -6.11 -9.60 -13.05
N MET A 154 -4.97 -9.85 -12.46
CA MET A 154 -4.57 -11.09 -11.79
C MET A 154 -5.07 -12.33 -12.56
N CYS A 155 -4.56 -12.51 -13.79
CA CYS A 155 -4.91 -13.59 -14.71
C CYS A 155 -6.36 -13.61 -15.23
N SER A 156 -7.20 -12.64 -14.90
CA SER A 156 -8.51 -12.49 -15.54
C SER A 156 -8.33 -12.19 -17.02
N GLN A 157 -9.28 -12.58 -17.85
CA GLN A 157 -9.27 -12.41 -19.31
C GLN A 157 -8.08 -13.09 -20.04
N GLY A 158 -7.34 -13.97 -19.35
CA GLY A 158 -6.18 -14.66 -19.94
C GLY A 158 -5.01 -13.73 -20.29
N THR A 159 -4.90 -12.58 -19.65
CA THR A 159 -3.78 -11.65 -19.87
C THR A 159 -2.75 -11.71 -18.75
N GLU A 160 -1.47 -11.63 -19.14
CA GLU A 160 -0.35 -11.42 -18.21
C GLU A 160 -0.18 -9.93 -17.85
N ASP A 161 -0.79 -9.03 -18.62
CA ASP A 161 -0.72 -7.59 -18.35
C ASP A 161 -1.56 -7.26 -17.11
N PRO A 162 -0.96 -6.69 -16.07
CA PRO A 162 -1.66 -6.43 -14.82
C PRO A 162 -2.72 -5.34 -14.93
N LYS A 163 -2.51 -4.30 -15.74
CA LYS A 163 -3.29 -3.06 -15.63
C LYS A 163 -3.46 -2.26 -16.92
N ASN A 164 -2.67 -2.49 -17.95
CA ASN A 164 -2.72 -1.70 -19.20
C ASN A 164 -3.80 -2.25 -20.16
N SER A 165 -5.01 -2.40 -19.67
CA SER A 165 -6.12 -3.00 -20.43
C SER A 165 -7.43 -2.28 -20.15
N PRO A 166 -8.40 -2.35 -21.08
CA PRO A 166 -9.73 -1.76 -20.88
C PRO A 166 -10.68 -2.65 -20.05
N TYR A 167 -10.17 -3.73 -19.49
CA TYR A 167 -10.98 -4.65 -18.70
C TYR A 167 -11.40 -4.05 -17.35
N THR A 168 -12.58 -4.42 -16.88
CA THR A 168 -13.13 -3.94 -15.60
C THR A 168 -12.16 -4.18 -14.44
N GLU A 169 -11.47 -5.32 -14.44
CA GLU A 169 -10.51 -5.68 -13.40
C GLU A 169 -9.31 -4.73 -13.33
N SER A 170 -9.00 -4.07 -14.45
CA SER A 170 -7.93 -3.07 -14.54
C SER A 170 -8.42 -1.66 -14.24
N MET A 171 -9.65 -1.34 -14.65
CA MET A 171 -10.19 0.04 -14.64
C MET A 171 -11.02 0.35 -13.40
N ASN A 172 -11.54 -0.66 -12.70
CA ASN A 172 -12.40 -0.46 -11.53
C ASN A 172 -11.57 -0.31 -10.26
N ILE A 173 -11.82 0.74 -9.49
CA ILE A 173 -11.16 1.09 -8.22
C ILE A 173 -12.17 1.08 -7.08
#